data_7d0c4df3023548978331e73c40136d78
#
_entry.id   7d0c4df3023548978331e73c40136d78
#
_cell.length_a   1.000
_cell.length_b   1.000
_cell.length_c   1.000
_cell.angle_alpha   90.00
_cell.angle_beta   90.00
_cell.angle_gamma   90.00
#
_symmetry.space_group_name_H-M   'P 1'
#
loop_
_entity.id
_entity.type
_entity.pdbx_description
1 polymer ?
#
loop_
_entity_poly.entity_id
_entity_poly.type
_entity_poly.pdbx_seq_one_letter_code
_entity_poly.pdbx_strand_id
1 'polypeptide(L)'
;MDSPTSLDSSPLRVRLATADDRPALLSLINSAFSIETFLDGTRTDDAQLAGMMEKGNMFVAEKVSGGLVASVYTEVRGARGYMGMLAVDPAHQGSGLARRLVLAAEDYLRSRGCGAVDITVLSQRTELLPLYRRFGFVETGREEFSTPRTLTPGVECYCIVMSKEL
;
A
#
# COMPACT_ATOMS: atom_id res chain seq x y z
N MET A 1 27.46 6.20 -26.88
CA MET A 1 27.51 5.12 -25.87
C MET A 1 26.67 5.56 -24.71
N ASP A 2 25.44 5.10 -24.68
CA ASP A 2 24.56 5.36 -23.54
C ASP A 2 25.06 4.50 -22.37
N SER A 3 25.57 5.18 -21.37
CA SER A 3 25.88 4.52 -20.10
C SER A 3 24.56 4.01 -19.54
N PRO A 4 24.44 2.75 -19.16
CA PRO A 4 23.24 2.29 -18.47
C PRO A 4 23.10 3.13 -17.21
N THR A 5 21.96 3.78 -17.06
CA THR A 5 21.58 4.45 -15.83
C THR A 5 21.77 3.41 -14.72
N SER A 6 22.75 3.63 -13.89
CA SER A 6 23.00 2.80 -12.73
C SER A 6 21.71 2.82 -11.90
N LEU A 7 20.96 1.72 -11.95
CA LEU A 7 19.90 1.49 -11.00
C LEU A 7 20.53 1.62 -9.61
N ASP A 8 20.02 2.55 -8.82
CA ASP A 8 20.49 2.73 -7.45
C ASP A 8 20.30 1.41 -6.71
N SER A 9 21.38 0.62 -6.63
CA SER A 9 21.39 -0.69 -5.97
C SER A 9 21.68 -0.56 -4.47
N SER A 10 21.44 0.62 -3.88
CA SER A 10 21.58 0.81 -2.43
C SER A 10 20.80 -0.25 -1.69
N PRO A 11 21.37 -0.87 -0.64
CA PRO A 11 20.64 -1.80 0.20
C PRO A 11 19.39 -1.15 0.79
N LEU A 12 18.31 -1.92 0.85
CA LEU A 12 17.03 -1.48 1.39
C LEU A 12 16.78 -2.14 2.74
N ARG A 13 16.22 -1.38 3.65
CA ARG A 13 15.79 -1.85 4.95
C ARG A 13 14.29 -1.70 5.10
N VAL A 14 13.62 -2.78 5.47
CA VAL A 14 12.19 -2.75 5.83
C VAL A 14 12.09 -2.56 7.35
N ARG A 15 11.31 -1.59 7.77
CA ARG A 15 11.08 -1.27 9.18
C ARG A 15 9.69 -0.70 9.41
N LEU A 16 9.29 -0.62 10.66
CA LEU A 16 8.10 0.15 11.04
C LEU A 16 8.37 1.64 10.92
N ALA A 17 7.39 2.38 10.41
CA ALA A 17 7.43 3.83 10.37
C ALA A 17 7.20 4.43 11.76
N THR A 18 7.76 5.59 11.97
CA THR A 18 7.52 6.42 13.14
C THR A 18 6.81 7.72 12.73
N ALA A 19 6.40 8.53 13.71
CA ALA A 19 5.76 9.81 13.43
C ALA A 19 6.65 10.76 12.59
N ASP A 20 7.96 10.64 12.72
CA ASP A 20 8.92 11.44 11.96
C ASP A 20 8.92 11.11 10.46
N ASP A 21 8.46 9.92 10.08
CA ASP A 21 8.35 9.50 8.68
C ASP A 21 7.14 10.11 7.97
N ARG A 22 6.20 10.71 8.70
CA ARG A 22 4.91 11.13 8.15
C ARG A 22 5.02 12.07 6.94
N PRO A 23 5.86 13.11 6.93
CA PRO A 23 6.01 13.95 5.74
C PRO A 23 6.49 13.18 4.50
N ALA A 24 7.46 12.29 4.66
CA ALA A 24 7.99 11.47 3.56
C ALA A 24 6.96 10.43 3.10
N LEU A 25 6.22 9.82 4.02
CA LEU A 25 5.11 8.91 3.72
C LEU A 25 4.01 9.59 2.93
N LEU A 26 3.61 10.78 3.33
CA LEU A 26 2.58 11.56 2.65
C LEU A 26 2.95 11.82 1.19
N SER A 27 4.18 12.24 0.94
CA SER A 27 4.71 12.48 -0.39
C SER A 27 4.75 11.19 -1.23
N LEU A 28 5.28 10.11 -0.67
CA LEU A 28 5.38 8.81 -1.32
C LEU A 28 4.01 8.25 -1.71
N ILE A 29 3.07 8.23 -0.78
CA ILE A 29 1.73 7.67 -0.99
C ILE A 29 0.99 8.49 -2.05
N ASN A 30 0.96 9.80 -1.93
CA ASN A 30 0.23 10.64 -2.87
C ASN A 30 0.85 10.61 -4.27
N SER A 31 2.16 10.50 -4.39
CA SER A 31 2.83 10.31 -5.68
C SER A 31 2.47 8.96 -6.31
N ALA A 32 2.52 7.87 -5.54
CA ALA A 32 2.20 6.54 -6.04
C ALA A 32 0.74 6.39 -6.47
N PHE A 33 -0.18 7.05 -5.76
CA PHE A 33 -1.62 6.99 -6.05
C PHE A 33 -2.11 8.09 -7.03
N SER A 34 -1.23 8.92 -7.55
CA SER A 34 -1.58 9.96 -8.54
C SER A 34 -2.12 9.40 -9.85
N ILE A 35 -1.89 8.12 -10.12
CA ILE A 35 -2.45 7.40 -11.26
C ILE A 35 -3.98 7.25 -11.17
N GLU A 36 -4.57 7.42 -10.00
CA GLU A 36 -6.02 7.33 -9.79
C GLU A 36 -6.72 8.63 -10.22
N THR A 37 -6.63 8.94 -11.51
CA THR A 37 -7.16 10.18 -12.09
C THR A 37 -8.70 10.24 -12.13
N PHE A 38 -9.36 9.14 -11.84
CA PHE A 38 -10.83 9.06 -11.71
C PHE A 38 -11.34 9.56 -10.35
N LEU A 39 -10.44 9.93 -9.44
CA LEU A 39 -10.72 10.52 -8.14
C LEU A 39 -10.11 11.91 -8.05
N ASP A 40 -10.82 12.84 -7.46
CA ASP A 40 -10.27 14.16 -7.18
C ASP A 40 -9.36 14.16 -5.93
N GLY A 41 -8.57 15.20 -5.77
CA GLY A 41 -7.70 15.41 -4.63
C GLY A 41 -6.56 14.37 -4.56
N THR A 42 -5.99 14.27 -3.38
CA THR A 42 -4.89 13.34 -3.07
C THR A 42 -5.39 12.11 -2.34
N ARG A 43 -4.61 11.03 -2.37
CA ARG A 43 -4.97 9.76 -1.72
C ARG A 43 -5.14 9.92 -0.21
N THR A 44 -4.32 10.74 0.40
CA THR A 44 -4.39 11.01 1.84
C THR A 44 -3.86 12.41 2.16
N ASP A 45 -4.09 12.84 3.37
CA ASP A 45 -3.52 14.06 3.95
C ASP A 45 -2.85 13.74 5.30
N ASP A 46 -2.19 14.74 5.88
CA ASP A 46 -1.46 14.55 7.13
C ASP A 46 -2.35 14.10 8.29
N ALA A 47 -3.54 14.64 8.41
CA ALA A 47 -4.48 14.29 9.48
C ALA A 47 -5.01 12.86 9.34
N GLN A 48 -5.36 12.45 8.12
CA GLN A 48 -5.82 11.08 7.84
C GLN A 48 -4.69 10.08 8.09
N LEU A 49 -3.48 10.38 7.63
CA LEU A 49 -2.32 9.49 7.83
C LEU A 49 -1.98 9.36 9.31
N ALA A 50 -2.00 10.46 10.07
CA ALA A 50 -1.81 10.43 11.52
C ALA A 50 -2.83 9.53 12.21
N GLY A 51 -4.11 9.64 11.85
CA GLY A 51 -5.18 8.80 12.39
C GLY A 51 -5.01 7.31 12.05
N MET A 52 -4.57 7.00 10.84
CA MET A 52 -4.26 5.62 10.44
C MET A 52 -3.10 5.05 11.25
N MET A 53 -2.05 5.83 11.48
CA MET A 53 -0.89 5.39 12.26
C MET A 53 -1.20 5.23 13.75
N GLU A 54 -2.28 5.83 14.26
CA GLU A 54 -2.79 5.56 15.61
C GLU A 54 -3.55 4.23 15.69
N LYS A 55 -4.29 3.86 14.64
CA LYS A 55 -5.08 2.62 14.59
C LYS A 55 -4.24 1.40 14.24
N GLY A 56 -3.25 1.59 13.40
CA GLY A 56 -2.44 0.51 12.85
C GLY A 56 -0.99 0.91 12.71
N ASN A 57 -0.29 0.22 11.82
CA ASN A 57 1.14 0.44 11.58
C ASN A 57 1.42 0.59 10.10
N MET A 58 2.44 1.39 9.79
CA MET A 58 3.00 1.48 8.45
C MET A 58 4.35 0.76 8.44
N PHE A 59 4.54 -0.15 7.49
CA PHE A 59 5.86 -0.64 7.13
C PHE A 59 6.42 0.19 6.01
N VAL A 60 7.70 0.50 6.07
CA VAL A 60 8.41 1.27 5.06
C VAL A 60 9.65 0.54 4.58
N ALA A 61 9.99 0.71 3.32
CA ALA A 61 11.28 0.35 2.78
C ALA A 61 12.10 1.64 2.61
N GLU A 62 13.27 1.65 3.21
CA GLU A 62 14.17 2.79 3.26
C GLU A 62 15.50 2.43 2.65
N LYS A 63 16.05 3.32 1.83
CA LYS A 63 17.43 3.18 1.37
C LYS A 63 18.39 3.44 2.52
N VAL A 64 19.46 2.66 2.62
CA VAL A 64 20.52 2.91 3.61
C VAL A 64 21.10 4.31 3.45
N SER A 65 21.15 4.82 2.22
CA SER A 65 21.53 6.21 1.94
C SER A 65 20.51 7.27 2.34
N GLY A 66 19.33 6.86 2.84
CA GLY A 66 18.23 7.71 3.21
C GLY A 66 17.12 7.78 2.15
N GLY A 67 15.91 8.05 2.59
CA GLY A 67 14.72 8.19 1.75
C GLY A 67 13.85 6.94 1.69
N LEU A 68 12.54 7.14 1.82
CA LEU A 68 11.55 6.08 1.71
C LEU A 68 11.23 5.80 0.25
N VAL A 69 11.16 4.52 -0.12
CA VAL A 69 10.87 4.09 -1.50
C VAL A 69 9.63 3.24 -1.62
N ALA A 70 9.10 2.74 -0.53
CA ALA A 70 7.85 1.98 -0.51
C ALA A 70 7.22 1.98 0.87
N SER A 71 5.92 1.73 0.94
CA SER A 71 5.18 1.62 2.19
C SER A 71 3.96 0.72 2.05
N VAL A 72 3.49 0.18 3.18
CA VAL A 72 2.22 -0.53 3.29
C VAL A 72 1.62 -0.31 4.68
N TYR A 73 0.31 -0.15 4.74
CA TYR A 73 -0.46 -0.03 5.97
C TYR A 73 -0.96 -1.39 6.44
N THR A 74 -0.91 -1.63 7.74
CA THR A 74 -1.49 -2.82 8.39
C THR A 74 -2.35 -2.42 9.57
N GLU A 75 -3.45 -3.16 9.77
CA GLU A 75 -4.37 -2.96 10.89
C GLU A 75 -4.88 -4.30 11.37
N VAL A 76 -4.86 -4.52 12.68
CA VAL A 76 -5.47 -5.70 13.29
C VAL A 76 -6.95 -5.43 13.53
N ARG A 77 -7.81 -6.26 12.96
CA ARG A 77 -9.28 -6.18 13.08
C ARG A 77 -9.81 -7.49 13.67
N GLY A 78 -9.72 -7.63 14.98
CA GLY A 78 -10.07 -8.88 15.66
C GLY A 78 -9.15 -10.03 15.25
N ALA A 79 -9.71 -11.14 14.79
CA ALA A 79 -8.95 -12.31 14.32
C ALA A 79 -8.43 -12.17 12.89
N ARG A 80 -8.74 -11.07 12.21
CA ARG A 80 -8.32 -10.79 10.83
C ARG A 80 -7.44 -9.55 10.78
N GLY A 81 -6.55 -9.52 9.82
CA GLY A 81 -5.77 -8.33 9.49
C GLY A 81 -6.34 -7.60 8.28
N TYR A 82 -6.02 -6.35 8.16
CA TYR A 82 -6.25 -5.54 6.98
C TYR A 82 -4.93 -4.94 6.50
N MET A 83 -4.78 -4.87 5.20
CA MET A 83 -3.61 -4.29 4.55
C MET A 83 -4.07 -3.30 3.48
N GLY A 84 -3.43 -2.16 3.40
CA GLY A 84 -3.81 -1.15 2.43
C GLY A 84 -2.69 -0.16 2.14
N MET A 85 -2.96 0.78 1.27
CA MET A 85 -2.02 1.84 0.88
C MET A 85 -0.63 1.32 0.51
N LEU A 86 -0.57 0.20 -0.22
CA LEU A 86 0.68 -0.30 -0.78
C LEU A 86 1.17 0.68 -1.84
N ALA A 87 2.27 1.34 -1.57
CA ALA A 87 2.86 2.35 -2.41
C ALA A 87 4.32 2.01 -2.70
N VAL A 88 4.73 2.10 -3.96
CA VAL A 88 6.12 1.93 -4.39
C VAL A 88 6.49 3.11 -5.26
N ASP A 89 7.62 3.75 -4.95
CA ASP A 89 8.17 4.80 -5.79
C ASP A 89 8.30 4.28 -7.24
N PRO A 90 7.79 5.03 -8.25
CA PRO A 90 7.86 4.58 -9.64
C PRO A 90 9.26 4.18 -10.12
N ALA A 91 10.31 4.83 -9.61
CA ALA A 91 11.69 4.48 -9.94
C ALA A 91 12.13 3.11 -9.39
N HIS A 92 11.40 2.54 -8.45
CA HIS A 92 11.70 1.28 -7.78
C HIS A 92 10.68 0.17 -8.06
N GLN A 93 9.71 0.41 -8.93
CA GLN A 93 8.76 -0.61 -9.35
C GLN A 93 9.46 -1.72 -10.14
N GLY A 94 8.94 -2.94 -10.02
CA GLY A 94 9.54 -4.12 -10.66
C GLY A 94 10.76 -4.71 -9.94
N SER A 95 11.11 -4.20 -8.75
CA SER A 95 12.27 -4.65 -7.96
C SER A 95 11.95 -5.68 -6.88
N GLY A 96 10.69 -6.12 -6.78
CA GLY A 96 10.24 -7.06 -5.74
C GLY A 96 9.95 -6.40 -4.38
N LEU A 97 9.96 -5.08 -4.28
CA LEU A 97 9.70 -4.34 -3.05
C LEU A 97 8.29 -4.53 -2.52
N ALA A 98 7.29 -4.50 -3.40
CA ALA A 98 5.89 -4.74 -3.01
C ALA A 98 5.76 -6.08 -2.30
N ARG A 99 6.36 -7.14 -2.86
CA ARG A 99 6.36 -8.48 -2.26
C ARG A 99 7.04 -8.49 -0.89
N ARG A 100 8.19 -7.83 -0.75
CA ARG A 100 8.90 -7.76 0.53
C ARG A 100 8.06 -7.08 1.61
N LEU A 101 7.39 -5.99 1.27
CA LEU A 101 6.51 -5.29 2.21
C LEU A 101 5.27 -6.12 2.56
N VAL A 102 4.65 -6.77 1.59
CA VAL A 102 3.50 -7.65 1.83
C VAL A 102 3.88 -8.78 2.77
N LEU A 103 5.04 -9.42 2.55
CA LEU A 103 5.53 -10.48 3.44
C LEU A 103 5.80 -9.97 4.85
N ALA A 104 6.40 -8.80 5.01
CA ALA A 104 6.63 -8.20 6.31
C ALA A 104 5.30 -7.89 7.05
N ALA A 105 4.33 -7.36 6.31
CA ALA A 105 3.00 -7.09 6.83
C ALA A 105 2.28 -8.38 7.27
N GLU A 106 2.35 -9.42 6.46
CA GLU A 106 1.77 -10.74 6.80
C GLU A 106 2.40 -11.34 8.05
N ASP A 107 3.73 -11.31 8.16
CA ASP A 107 4.44 -11.81 9.32
C ASP A 107 4.05 -11.05 10.59
N TYR A 108 3.92 -9.75 10.49
CA TYR A 108 3.43 -8.91 11.60
C TYR A 108 2.01 -9.30 12.02
N LEU A 109 1.10 -9.43 11.06
CA LEU A 109 -0.29 -9.81 11.34
C LEU A 109 -0.40 -11.21 11.96
N ARG A 110 0.39 -12.18 11.48
CA ARG A 110 0.48 -13.50 12.12
C ARG A 110 0.94 -13.39 13.56
N SER A 111 1.95 -12.58 13.83
CA SER A 111 2.47 -12.38 15.20
C SER A 111 1.43 -11.77 16.14
N ARG A 112 0.41 -11.11 15.59
CA ARG A 112 -0.72 -10.54 16.33
C ARG A 112 -1.93 -11.47 16.42
N GLY A 113 -1.79 -12.71 15.97
CA GLY A 113 -2.85 -13.71 16.05
C GLY A 113 -3.88 -13.65 14.92
N CYS A 114 -3.61 -12.90 13.85
CA CYS A 114 -4.50 -12.87 12.70
C CYS A 114 -4.38 -14.17 11.88
N GLY A 115 -5.52 -14.80 11.58
CA GLY A 115 -5.58 -16.02 10.76
C GLY A 115 -5.80 -15.73 9.27
N ALA A 116 -6.09 -14.50 8.91
CA ALA A 116 -6.32 -14.07 7.54
C ALA A 116 -6.05 -12.58 7.40
N VAL A 117 -5.85 -12.13 6.17
CA VAL A 117 -5.71 -10.72 5.82
C VAL A 117 -6.61 -10.36 4.66
N ASP A 118 -7.24 -9.20 4.75
CA ASP A 118 -8.12 -8.64 3.73
C ASP A 118 -7.48 -7.39 3.12
N ILE A 119 -7.71 -7.19 1.82
CA ILE A 119 -7.40 -5.97 1.09
C ILE A 119 -8.62 -5.53 0.31
N THR A 120 -8.68 -4.26 -0.06
CA THR A 120 -9.66 -3.73 -0.99
C THR A 120 -8.97 -3.14 -2.21
N VAL A 121 -9.50 -3.47 -3.38
CA VAL A 121 -9.01 -2.97 -4.67
C VAL A 121 -10.16 -2.22 -5.34
N LEU A 122 -9.91 -0.99 -5.77
CA LEU A 122 -10.91 -0.23 -6.51
C LEU A 122 -11.20 -0.88 -7.87
N SER A 123 -12.46 -0.95 -8.26
CA SER A 123 -12.88 -1.58 -9.53
C SER A 123 -12.25 -0.91 -10.75
N GLN A 124 -11.84 0.36 -10.64
CA GLN A 124 -11.11 1.09 -11.68
C GLN A 124 -9.61 0.73 -11.75
N ARG A 125 -9.11 -0.06 -10.81
CA ARG A 125 -7.71 -0.48 -10.71
C ARG A 125 -7.56 -1.99 -10.96
N THR A 126 -8.16 -2.49 -12.04
CA THR A 126 -8.18 -3.93 -12.36
C THR A 126 -6.78 -4.51 -12.63
N GLU A 127 -5.81 -3.67 -12.99
CA GLU A 127 -4.41 -4.08 -13.17
C GLU A 127 -3.76 -4.58 -11.87
N LEU A 128 -4.33 -4.24 -10.72
CA LEU A 128 -3.84 -4.70 -9.41
C LEU A 128 -4.29 -6.13 -9.08
N LEU A 129 -5.38 -6.61 -9.65
CA LEU A 129 -5.91 -7.95 -9.36
C LEU A 129 -4.90 -9.06 -9.64
N PRO A 130 -4.24 -9.11 -10.82
CA PRO A 130 -3.21 -10.12 -11.07
C PRO A 130 -2.04 -10.03 -10.10
N LEU A 131 -1.65 -8.83 -9.68
CA LEU A 131 -0.58 -8.62 -8.72
C LEU A 131 -0.92 -9.28 -7.37
N TYR A 132 -2.09 -9.00 -6.83
CA TYR A 132 -2.50 -9.57 -5.54
C TYR A 132 -2.77 -11.07 -5.63
N ARG A 133 -3.28 -11.57 -6.77
CA ARG A 133 -3.39 -13.02 -6.99
C ARG A 133 -2.03 -13.71 -6.93
N ARG A 134 -0.99 -13.11 -7.47
CA ARG A 134 0.38 -13.64 -7.36
C ARG A 134 0.89 -13.66 -5.92
N PHE A 135 0.39 -12.76 -5.08
CA PHE A 135 0.70 -12.78 -3.64
C PHE A 135 -0.16 -13.76 -2.84
N GLY A 136 -1.07 -14.46 -3.50
CA GLY A 136 -1.91 -15.50 -2.89
C GLY A 136 -3.30 -15.03 -2.46
N PHE A 137 -3.70 -13.81 -2.81
CA PHE A 137 -5.04 -13.29 -2.53
C PHE A 137 -6.06 -13.81 -3.54
N VAL A 138 -7.29 -14.03 -3.08
CA VAL A 138 -8.44 -14.39 -3.90
C VAL A 138 -9.59 -13.42 -3.64
N GLU A 139 -10.43 -13.19 -4.64
CA GLU A 139 -11.62 -12.37 -4.48
C GLU A 139 -12.61 -13.05 -3.54
N THR A 140 -13.09 -12.33 -2.53
CA THR A 140 -14.03 -12.84 -1.52
C THR A 140 -15.32 -12.04 -1.43
N GLY A 141 -15.38 -10.86 -2.04
CA GLY A 141 -16.60 -10.06 -2.00
C GLY A 141 -16.44 -8.70 -2.66
N ARG A 142 -17.46 -7.89 -2.48
CA ARG A 142 -17.51 -6.51 -2.96
C ARG A 142 -18.10 -5.62 -1.87
N GLU A 143 -17.66 -4.37 -1.86
CA GLU A 143 -18.17 -3.33 -0.97
C GLU A 143 -18.49 -2.08 -1.78
N GLU A 144 -19.36 -1.25 -1.26
CA GLU A 144 -19.60 0.07 -1.83
C GLU A 144 -18.33 0.92 -1.72
N PHE A 145 -18.12 1.74 -2.74
CA PHE A 145 -17.05 2.73 -2.70
C PHE A 145 -17.38 3.78 -1.64
N SER A 146 -16.49 3.95 -0.67
CA SER A 146 -16.60 4.93 0.39
C SER A 146 -15.25 5.57 0.61
N THR A 147 -15.14 6.84 0.28
CA THR A 147 -13.93 7.65 0.46
C THR A 147 -14.35 9.12 0.54
N PRO A 148 -13.59 9.98 1.23
CA PRO A 148 -13.84 11.42 1.18
C PRO A 148 -13.53 12.06 -0.19
N ARG A 149 -12.89 11.31 -1.11
CA ARG A 149 -12.58 11.80 -2.46
C ARG A 149 -13.80 11.64 -3.36
N THR A 150 -13.99 12.57 -4.29
CA THR A 150 -15.10 12.57 -5.23
C THR A 150 -14.70 11.87 -6.54
N LEU A 151 -15.57 10.97 -7.02
CA LEU A 151 -15.41 10.35 -8.32
C LEU A 151 -15.65 11.38 -9.44
N THR A 152 -14.90 11.26 -10.53
CA THR A 152 -15.16 11.98 -11.76
C THR A 152 -16.60 11.70 -12.22
N PRO A 153 -17.39 12.72 -12.62
CA PRO A 153 -18.76 12.50 -13.11
C PRO A 153 -18.82 11.44 -14.21
N GLY A 154 -19.77 10.50 -14.08
CA GLY A 154 -19.97 9.40 -15.01
C GLY A 154 -19.08 8.17 -14.77
N VAL A 155 -18.17 8.21 -13.82
CA VAL A 155 -17.36 7.06 -13.43
C VAL A 155 -18.05 6.30 -12.31
N GLU A 156 -18.25 4.99 -12.51
CA GLU A 156 -18.70 4.07 -11.47
C GLU A 156 -17.50 3.39 -10.83
N CYS A 157 -17.53 3.24 -9.52
CA CYS A 157 -16.49 2.57 -8.76
C CYS A 157 -17.08 1.84 -7.57
N TYR A 158 -16.65 0.61 -7.35
CA TYR A 158 -16.90 -0.18 -6.14
C TYR A 158 -15.58 -0.77 -5.66
N CYS A 159 -15.58 -1.34 -4.47
CA CYS A 159 -14.41 -2.00 -3.90
C CYS A 159 -14.51 -3.51 -4.08
N ILE A 160 -13.47 -4.11 -4.60
CA ILE A 160 -13.30 -5.57 -4.66
C ILE A 160 -12.54 -5.96 -3.41
N VAL A 161 -13.12 -6.86 -2.61
CA VAL A 161 -12.44 -7.41 -1.43
C VAL A 161 -11.68 -8.65 -1.85
N MET A 162 -10.42 -8.71 -1.47
CA MET A 162 -9.57 -9.88 -1.66
C MET A 162 -9.04 -10.33 -0.30
N SER A 163 -8.88 -11.62 -0.13
CA SER A 163 -8.46 -12.20 1.15
C SER A 163 -7.41 -13.29 0.95
N LYS A 164 -6.60 -13.48 1.98
CA LYS A 164 -5.58 -14.53 2.04
C LYS A 164 -5.54 -15.10 3.45
N GLU A 165 -5.48 -16.42 3.57
CA GLU A 165 -5.19 -17.09 4.84
C GLU A 165 -3.72 -16.92 5.20
N LEU A 166 -3.47 -16.70 6.48
CA LEU A 166 -2.12 -16.51 7.02
C LEU A 166 -1.59 -17.75 7.73
#